data_a6204e71be14e56814db850c319ece7b
#
_entry.id   a6204e71be14e56814db850c319ece7b
#
_cell.length_a   1.000
_cell.length_b   1.000
_cell.length_c   1.000
_cell.angle_alpha   90.00
_cell.angle_beta   90.00
_cell.angle_gamma   90.00
#
_symmetry.space_group_name_H-M   'P 1'
#
loop_
_entity.id
_entity.type
_entity.pdbx_description
1 polymer ?
#
loop_
_entity_poly.entity_id
_entity_poly.type
_entity_poly.pdbx_seq_one_letter_code
_entity_poly.pdbx_strand_id
1 'polypeptide(L)'
;MQADCTFCQIVSGELPADLVDEDERTMAFMDISPATLGHVLVVPRRHASDVMSADVEDWLAVAATARRMARWVVGAFRAGGVDLVQANSDGSVGNQTMFHLHVHVLPRYHDDRLGTWWSPETADPSEITEAARRLVDYGRSDPEATEPLASTAT
;
A
#
# COMPACT_ATOMS: atom_id res chain seq x y z
N MET A 1 8.66 9.33 -14.86
CA MET A 1 7.45 9.67 -14.09
C MET A 1 6.44 10.25 -15.07
N GLN A 2 5.17 9.92 -14.95
CA GLN A 2 4.10 10.50 -15.77
C GLN A 2 3.51 11.71 -15.02
N ALA A 3 3.49 12.88 -15.66
CA ALA A 3 3.05 14.13 -15.03
C ALA A 3 1.56 14.09 -14.58
N ASP A 4 0.72 13.35 -15.28
CA ASP A 4 -0.71 13.24 -14.99
C ASP A 4 -1.06 12.10 -14.01
N CYS A 5 -0.07 11.40 -13.46
CA CYS A 5 -0.29 10.29 -12.55
C CYS A 5 -0.17 10.76 -11.09
N THR A 6 -1.27 10.70 -10.34
CA THR A 6 -1.31 11.08 -8.92
C THR A 6 -0.25 10.36 -8.08
N PHE A 7 -0.04 9.06 -8.29
CA PHE A 7 0.97 8.33 -7.52
C PHE A 7 2.41 8.70 -7.91
N CYS A 8 2.66 9.06 -9.19
CA CYS A 8 3.94 9.65 -9.56
C CYS A 8 4.20 10.98 -8.84
N GLN A 9 3.17 11.83 -8.71
CA GLN A 9 3.27 13.11 -8.00
C GLN A 9 3.48 12.92 -6.49
N ILE A 10 2.88 11.89 -5.88
CA ILE A 10 3.15 11.52 -4.49
C ILE A 10 4.60 11.04 -4.35
N VAL A 11 5.05 10.13 -5.21
CA VAL A 11 6.42 9.58 -5.19
C VAL A 11 7.48 10.67 -5.40
N SER A 12 7.19 11.71 -6.19
CA SER A 12 8.08 12.86 -6.41
C SER A 12 8.01 13.91 -5.28
N GLY A 13 7.02 13.82 -4.40
CA GLY A 13 6.78 14.82 -3.35
C GLY A 13 6.03 16.07 -3.83
N GLU A 14 5.49 16.05 -5.06
CA GLU A 14 4.66 17.14 -5.58
C GLU A 14 3.27 17.16 -4.94
N LEU A 15 2.74 15.99 -4.57
CA LEU A 15 1.51 15.86 -3.79
C LEU A 15 1.79 15.26 -2.42
N PRO A 16 1.13 15.76 -1.37
CA PRO A 16 1.26 15.21 -0.02
C PRO A 16 0.56 13.84 0.09
N ALA A 17 1.11 12.98 0.95
CA ALA A 17 0.48 11.74 1.38
C ALA A 17 0.88 11.43 2.83
N ASP A 18 0.04 10.69 3.55
CA ASP A 18 0.37 10.17 4.87
C ASP A 18 1.29 8.95 4.70
N LEU A 19 2.59 9.23 4.62
CA LEU A 19 3.64 8.23 4.39
C LEU A 19 3.77 7.31 5.61
N VAL A 20 3.84 6.01 5.34
CA VAL A 20 4.03 4.95 6.35
C VAL A 20 5.45 4.40 6.30
N ASP A 21 5.94 4.10 5.09
CA ASP A 21 7.25 3.49 4.87
C ASP A 21 7.75 3.78 3.44
N GLU A 22 9.07 3.82 3.26
CA GLU A 22 9.67 3.98 1.94
C GLU A 22 11.06 3.38 1.88
N ASP A 23 11.43 2.94 0.70
CA ASP A 23 12.79 2.50 0.38
C ASP A 23 13.21 2.99 -1.03
N GLU A 24 14.30 2.47 -1.57
CA GLU A 24 14.83 2.88 -2.88
C GLU A 24 13.89 2.55 -4.04
N ARG A 25 13.01 1.55 -3.89
CA ARG A 25 12.15 1.02 -4.96
C ARG A 25 10.67 1.24 -4.71
N THR A 26 10.24 1.34 -3.46
CA THR A 26 8.83 1.38 -3.09
C THR A 26 8.50 2.53 -2.16
N MET A 27 7.22 2.85 -2.11
CA MET A 27 6.62 3.75 -1.14
C MET A 27 5.30 3.15 -0.66
N ALA A 28 5.05 3.25 0.65
CA ALA A 28 3.80 2.85 1.29
C ALA A 28 3.17 4.06 1.99
N PHE A 29 1.91 4.33 1.70
CA PHE A 29 1.17 5.47 2.27
C PHE A 29 -0.31 5.09 2.50
N MET A 30 -0.99 5.88 3.34
CA MET A 30 -2.40 5.64 3.66
C MET A 30 -3.30 5.94 2.47
N ASP A 31 -4.32 5.10 2.27
CA ASP A 31 -5.39 5.40 1.33
C ASP A 31 -6.28 6.50 1.92
N ILE A 32 -6.56 7.55 1.13
CA ILE A 32 -7.46 8.66 1.52
C ILE A 32 -8.94 8.27 1.51
N SER A 33 -9.28 7.13 0.90
CA SER A 33 -10.62 6.54 0.86
C SER A 33 -10.60 5.11 1.39
N PRO A 34 -10.22 4.93 2.67
CA PRO A 34 -9.90 3.63 3.22
C PRO A 34 -11.12 2.72 3.29
N ALA A 35 -10.95 1.48 2.85
CA ALA A 35 -11.96 0.43 3.00
C ALA A 35 -12.17 0.02 4.46
N THR A 36 -11.09 0.05 5.24
CA THR A 36 -11.06 -0.20 6.69
C THR A 36 -9.97 0.64 7.32
N LEU A 37 -10.04 0.82 8.65
CA LEU A 37 -8.99 1.51 9.39
C LEU A 37 -7.63 0.83 9.17
N GLY A 38 -6.64 1.61 8.77
CA GLY A 38 -5.29 1.11 8.49
C GLY A 38 -5.08 0.60 7.06
N HIS A 39 -5.96 0.94 6.12
CA HIS A 39 -5.78 0.64 4.70
C HIS A 39 -4.55 1.37 4.14
N VAL A 40 -3.56 0.60 3.69
CA VAL A 40 -2.30 1.10 3.11
C VAL A 40 -2.24 0.77 1.63
N LEU A 41 -1.67 1.67 0.85
CA LEU A 41 -1.27 1.45 -0.53
C LEU A 41 0.24 1.26 -0.60
N VAL A 42 0.69 0.27 -1.36
CA VAL A 42 2.11 0.05 -1.68
C VAL A 42 2.30 0.21 -3.16
N VAL A 43 3.19 1.11 -3.56
CA VAL A 43 3.49 1.43 -4.96
C VAL A 43 4.97 1.31 -5.28
N PRO A 44 5.38 0.95 -6.50
CA PRO A 44 6.75 1.13 -6.93
C PRO A 44 7.03 2.61 -7.18
N ARG A 45 8.28 3.06 -6.96
CA ARG A 45 8.68 4.43 -7.32
C ARG A 45 8.72 4.65 -8.83
N ARG A 46 9.06 3.60 -9.58
CA ARG A 46 9.02 3.65 -11.03
C ARG A 46 7.60 3.39 -11.51
N HIS A 47 7.13 4.25 -12.40
CA HIS A 47 5.80 4.10 -12.99
C HIS A 47 5.69 2.82 -13.83
N ALA A 48 4.69 2.03 -13.54
CA ALA A 48 4.16 0.94 -14.36
C ALA A 48 2.64 0.98 -14.20
N SER A 49 1.88 0.82 -15.27
CA SER A 49 0.42 0.91 -15.19
C SER A 49 -0.21 -0.24 -14.40
N ASP A 50 0.40 -1.41 -14.48
CA ASP A 50 -0.09 -2.68 -13.96
C ASP A 50 1.05 -3.68 -13.73
N VAL A 51 0.73 -4.88 -13.23
CA VAL A 51 1.72 -5.91 -12.95
C VAL A 51 2.35 -6.50 -14.22
N MET A 52 1.65 -6.46 -15.38
CA MET A 52 2.18 -6.98 -16.64
C MET A 52 3.23 -6.06 -17.25
N SER A 53 3.12 -4.75 -17.01
CA SER A 53 4.06 -3.74 -17.51
C SER A 53 5.21 -3.43 -16.55
N ALA A 54 5.10 -3.86 -15.28
CA ALA A 54 6.13 -3.65 -14.28
C ALA A 54 7.36 -4.53 -14.51
N ASP A 55 8.55 -4.01 -14.22
CA ASP A 55 9.72 -4.85 -14.11
C ASP A 55 9.57 -5.85 -12.95
N VAL A 56 10.09 -7.06 -13.14
CA VAL A 56 10.00 -8.13 -12.15
C VAL A 56 10.60 -7.72 -10.81
N GLU A 57 11.72 -7.00 -10.81
CA GLU A 57 12.38 -6.54 -9.58
C GLU A 57 11.53 -5.53 -8.82
N ASP A 58 10.83 -4.63 -9.51
CA ASP A 58 9.92 -3.67 -8.87
C ASP A 58 8.68 -4.36 -8.32
N TRP A 59 8.14 -5.34 -9.05
CA TRP A 59 7.05 -6.16 -8.55
C TRP A 59 7.44 -6.96 -7.28
N LEU A 60 8.63 -7.57 -7.28
CA LEU A 60 9.14 -8.28 -6.11
C LEU A 60 9.35 -7.34 -4.90
N ALA A 61 9.85 -6.13 -5.15
CA ALA A 61 9.98 -5.11 -4.10
C ALA A 61 8.62 -4.70 -3.52
N VAL A 62 7.61 -4.46 -4.40
CA VAL A 62 6.24 -4.16 -3.97
C VAL A 62 5.66 -5.32 -3.15
N ALA A 63 5.83 -6.56 -3.57
CA ALA A 63 5.34 -7.73 -2.83
C ALA A 63 6.00 -7.87 -1.45
N ALA A 64 7.31 -7.59 -1.35
CA ALA A 64 8.04 -7.61 -0.08
C ALA A 64 7.55 -6.51 0.87
N THR A 65 7.38 -5.29 0.36
CA THR A 65 6.85 -4.17 1.14
C THR A 65 5.39 -4.41 1.55
N ALA A 66 4.55 -4.96 0.66
CA ALA A 66 3.18 -5.32 1.00
C ALA A 66 3.12 -6.37 2.13
N ARG A 67 4.01 -7.37 2.12
CA ARG A 67 4.14 -8.33 3.24
C ARG A 67 4.55 -7.63 4.54
N ARG A 68 5.48 -6.70 4.51
CA ARG A 68 5.89 -5.90 5.67
C ARG A 68 4.72 -5.08 6.21
N MET A 69 4.01 -4.36 5.34
CA MET A 69 2.82 -3.59 5.73
C MET A 69 1.71 -4.48 6.28
N ALA A 70 1.48 -5.66 5.73
CA ALA A 70 0.50 -6.63 6.25
C ALA A 70 0.78 -6.98 7.73
N ARG A 71 2.03 -7.22 8.09
CA ARG A 71 2.42 -7.47 9.49
C ARG A 71 2.18 -6.23 10.38
N TRP A 72 2.54 -5.06 9.89
CA TRP A 72 2.38 -3.81 10.64
C TRP A 72 0.90 -3.48 10.91
N VAL A 73 0.04 -3.58 9.89
CA VAL A 73 -1.39 -3.29 10.07
C VAL A 73 -2.05 -4.28 11.04
N VAL A 74 -1.72 -5.58 10.95
CA VAL A 74 -2.23 -6.58 11.88
C VAL A 74 -1.80 -6.28 13.31
N GLY A 75 -0.51 -6.00 13.53
CA GLY A 75 0.01 -5.71 14.86
C GLY A 75 -0.47 -4.36 15.42
N ALA A 76 -0.37 -3.28 14.64
CA ALA A 76 -0.69 -1.93 15.07
C ALA A 76 -2.18 -1.75 15.38
N PHE A 77 -3.05 -2.38 14.60
CA PHE A 77 -4.51 -2.21 14.73
C PHE A 77 -5.20 -3.44 15.35
N ARG A 78 -4.46 -4.49 15.69
CA ARG A 78 -5.01 -5.77 16.20
C ARG A 78 -6.07 -6.35 15.26
N ALA A 79 -5.84 -6.25 13.96
CA ALA A 79 -6.73 -6.80 12.96
C ALA A 79 -6.78 -8.33 13.06
N GLY A 80 -7.94 -8.92 12.79
CA GLY A 80 -8.12 -10.37 12.76
C GLY A 80 -7.49 -11.05 11.55
N GLY A 81 -7.18 -10.26 10.51
CA GLY A 81 -6.58 -10.72 9.26
C GLY A 81 -6.17 -9.54 8.38
N VAL A 82 -5.69 -9.85 7.18
CA VAL A 82 -5.35 -8.86 6.15
C VAL A 82 -5.58 -9.45 4.77
N ASP A 83 -6.17 -8.67 3.89
CA ASP A 83 -6.26 -8.98 2.47
C ASP A 83 -5.23 -8.14 1.70
N LEU A 84 -4.54 -8.77 0.75
CA LEU A 84 -3.71 -8.08 -0.24
C LEU A 84 -4.45 -8.12 -1.57
N VAL A 85 -4.78 -6.94 -2.09
CA VAL A 85 -5.55 -6.83 -3.33
C VAL A 85 -4.76 -6.04 -4.35
N GLN A 86 -4.58 -6.61 -5.53
CA GLN A 86 -3.97 -5.97 -6.67
C GLN A 86 -4.88 -6.18 -7.89
N ALA A 87 -5.27 -5.10 -8.54
CA ALA A 87 -6.16 -5.12 -9.69
C ALA A 87 -5.40 -4.67 -10.94
N ASN A 88 -5.66 -5.35 -12.06
CA ASN A 88 -5.13 -5.00 -13.38
C ASN A 88 -6.27 -4.92 -14.38
N SER A 89 -6.30 -3.84 -15.13
CA SER A 89 -7.37 -3.56 -16.09
C SER A 89 -6.88 -2.58 -17.15
N ASP A 90 -7.50 -2.62 -18.30
CA ASP A 90 -7.35 -1.60 -19.35
C ASP A 90 -8.32 -0.40 -19.15
N GLY A 91 -9.06 -0.38 -18.03
CA GLY A 91 -10.06 0.62 -17.72
C GLY A 91 -11.46 0.29 -18.24
N SER A 92 -11.62 -0.73 -19.06
CA SER A 92 -12.93 -1.16 -19.60
C SER A 92 -13.64 -2.16 -18.69
N VAL A 93 -12.88 -2.88 -17.86
CA VAL A 93 -13.37 -3.91 -16.95
C VAL A 93 -12.59 -3.87 -15.63
N GLY A 94 -13.12 -4.53 -14.60
CA GLY A 94 -12.45 -4.64 -13.31
C GLY A 94 -12.50 -3.34 -12.49
N ASN A 95 -11.63 -3.27 -11.49
CA ASN A 95 -11.69 -2.23 -10.45
C ASN A 95 -10.39 -1.39 -10.34
N GLN A 96 -9.51 -1.48 -11.34
CA GLN A 96 -8.35 -0.60 -11.40
C GLN A 96 -8.77 0.78 -11.89
N THR A 97 -8.73 1.77 -11.02
CA THR A 97 -9.03 3.17 -11.34
C THR A 97 -7.78 4.03 -11.46
N MET A 98 -6.67 3.59 -10.87
CA MET A 98 -5.37 4.25 -10.93
C MET A 98 -4.39 3.40 -11.74
N PHE A 99 -3.92 3.96 -12.86
CA PHE A 99 -2.96 3.30 -13.77
C PHE A 99 -1.52 3.57 -13.33
N HIS A 100 -1.24 3.21 -12.12
CA HIS A 100 0.07 3.04 -11.49
C HIS A 100 -0.05 1.80 -10.63
N LEU A 101 0.85 0.84 -10.83
CA LEU A 101 0.84 -0.41 -10.07
C LEU A 101 0.76 -0.15 -8.58
N HIS A 102 -0.20 -0.76 -7.92
CA HIS A 102 -0.34 -0.65 -6.48
C HIS A 102 -0.96 -1.92 -5.89
N VAL A 103 -0.60 -2.18 -4.65
CA VAL A 103 -1.20 -3.24 -3.83
C VAL A 103 -1.90 -2.58 -2.67
N HIS A 104 -3.18 -2.88 -2.51
CA HIS A 104 -3.94 -2.54 -1.31
C HIS A 104 -3.63 -3.54 -0.21
N VAL A 105 -3.29 -3.04 0.96
CA VAL A 105 -3.14 -3.80 2.19
C VAL A 105 -4.32 -3.46 3.09
N LEU A 106 -5.25 -4.40 3.23
CA LEU A 106 -6.55 -4.19 3.85
C LEU A 106 -6.64 -4.95 5.18
N PRO A 107 -6.50 -4.30 6.33
CA PRO A 107 -6.79 -4.94 7.62
C PRO A 107 -8.25 -5.41 7.68
N ARG A 108 -8.47 -6.63 8.20
CA ARG A 108 -9.79 -7.22 8.32
C ARG A 108 -10.21 -7.31 9.78
N TYR A 109 -11.44 -6.92 10.06
CA TYR A 109 -12.02 -6.90 11.39
C TYR A 109 -13.28 -7.77 11.44
N HIS A 110 -13.62 -8.29 12.64
CA HIS A 110 -14.79 -9.16 12.80
C HIS A 110 -16.10 -8.52 12.31
N ASP A 111 -16.20 -7.20 12.50
CA ASP A 111 -17.41 -6.44 12.18
C ASP A 111 -17.26 -5.61 10.90
N ASP A 112 -16.17 -5.81 10.14
CA ASP A 112 -16.06 -5.13 8.85
C ASP A 112 -17.14 -5.69 7.89
N ARG A 113 -17.70 -4.80 7.08
CA ARG A 113 -18.72 -5.15 6.10
C ARG A 113 -18.15 -5.30 4.70
N LEU A 114 -16.83 -5.51 4.59
CA LEU A 114 -16.19 -5.70 3.31
C LEU A 114 -16.62 -7.03 2.71
N GLY A 115 -17.30 -6.93 1.57
CA GLY A 115 -17.51 -8.07 0.68
C GLY A 115 -16.22 -8.40 -0.10
N THR A 116 -16.40 -8.90 -1.32
CA THR A 116 -15.25 -9.14 -2.23
C THR A 116 -14.64 -7.86 -2.78
N TRP A 117 -15.33 -6.73 -2.64
CA TRP A 117 -14.91 -5.40 -3.07
C TRP A 117 -15.58 -4.31 -2.24
N TRP A 118 -14.91 -3.18 -2.03
CA TRP A 118 -15.44 -2.03 -1.27
C TRP A 118 -15.80 -0.85 -2.18
N SER A 119 -16.69 0.01 -1.70
CA SER A 119 -16.95 1.31 -2.30
C SER A 119 -16.10 2.35 -1.57
N PRO A 120 -15.21 3.09 -2.28
CA PRO A 120 -14.37 4.11 -1.65
C PRO A 120 -15.22 5.24 -1.05
N GLU A 121 -14.97 5.58 0.21
CA GLU A 121 -15.52 6.76 0.88
C GLU A 121 -14.36 7.57 1.46
N THR A 122 -14.44 8.90 1.36
CA THR A 122 -13.41 9.78 1.93
C THR A 122 -13.48 9.73 3.44
N ALA A 123 -12.37 9.41 4.10
CA ALA A 123 -12.26 9.43 5.55
C ALA A 123 -11.86 10.83 6.07
N ASP A 124 -12.00 11.03 7.38
CA ASP A 124 -11.48 12.23 8.04
C ASP A 124 -9.94 12.24 7.95
N PRO A 125 -9.32 13.33 7.43
CA PRO A 125 -7.87 13.41 7.30
C PRO A 125 -7.10 13.18 8.61
N SER A 126 -7.68 13.57 9.77
CA SER A 126 -7.05 13.35 11.07
C SER A 126 -7.01 11.88 11.46
N GLU A 127 -8.01 11.09 11.08
CA GLU A 127 -8.03 9.63 11.31
C GLU A 127 -6.99 8.92 10.45
N ILE A 128 -6.81 9.38 9.20
CA ILE A 128 -5.79 8.83 8.28
C ILE A 128 -4.39 9.11 8.85
N THR A 129 -4.13 10.35 9.27
CA THR A 129 -2.84 10.76 9.85
C THR A 129 -2.52 9.99 11.14
N GLU A 130 -3.50 9.81 12.03
CA GLU A 130 -3.31 9.03 13.27
C GLU A 130 -3.04 7.55 12.97
N ALA A 131 -3.72 6.97 11.97
CA ALA A 131 -3.47 5.61 11.53
C ALA A 131 -2.05 5.45 10.96
N ALA A 132 -1.58 6.41 10.15
CA ALA A 132 -0.21 6.42 9.64
C ALA A 132 0.81 6.46 10.76
N ARG A 133 0.65 7.40 11.72
CA ARG A 133 1.53 7.52 12.89
C ARG A 133 1.62 6.20 13.67
N ARG A 134 0.48 5.56 13.92
CA ARG A 134 0.43 4.29 14.64
C ARG A 134 1.16 3.15 13.92
N LEU A 135 1.07 3.09 12.60
CA LEU A 135 1.81 2.12 11.78
C LEU A 135 3.32 2.37 11.83
N VAL A 136 3.75 3.61 11.66
CA VAL A 136 5.18 3.99 11.74
C VAL A 136 5.77 3.64 13.12
N ASP A 137 5.04 3.95 14.19
CA ASP A 137 5.50 3.64 15.55
C ASP A 137 5.58 2.12 15.79
N TYR A 138 4.62 1.35 15.26
CA TYR A 138 4.66 -0.11 15.31
C TYR A 138 5.86 -0.66 14.54
N GLY A 139 6.06 -0.20 13.30
CA GLY A 139 7.16 -0.66 12.45
C GLY A 139 8.54 -0.41 13.06
N ARG A 140 8.74 0.72 13.76
CA ARG A 140 9.99 1.00 14.49
C ARG A 140 10.28 0.00 15.61
N SER A 141 9.25 -0.66 16.13
CA SER A 141 9.35 -1.68 17.18
C SER A 141 9.37 -3.11 16.64
N ASP A 142 9.15 -3.31 15.35
CA ASP A 142 9.14 -4.63 14.72
C ASP A 142 10.58 -5.13 14.50
N PRO A 143 11.01 -6.20 15.18
CA PRO A 143 12.38 -6.73 15.06
C PRO A 143 12.72 -7.26 13.66
N GLU A 144 11.72 -7.60 12.84
CA GLU A 144 11.91 -8.05 11.47
C GLU A 144 11.79 -6.91 10.43
N ALA A 145 11.49 -5.67 10.86
CA ALA A 145 11.38 -4.53 9.95
C ALA A 145 12.69 -4.21 9.23
N THR A 146 13.82 -4.61 9.80
CA THR A 146 15.18 -4.32 9.32
C THR A 146 15.87 -5.49 8.63
N GLU A 147 15.22 -6.67 8.50
CA GLU A 147 15.84 -7.76 7.74
C GLU A 147 15.80 -7.46 6.24
N PRO A 148 16.96 -7.22 5.60
CA PRO A 148 17.02 -7.15 4.15
C PRO A 148 16.56 -8.50 3.58
N LEU A 149 15.82 -8.47 2.48
CA LEU A 149 15.53 -9.68 1.70
C LEU A 149 16.84 -10.42 1.52
N ALA A 150 16.93 -11.65 2.05
CA ALA A 150 18.12 -12.46 1.89
C ALA A 150 18.44 -12.53 0.39
N SER A 151 19.58 -11.97 0.02
CA SER A 151 20.08 -12.06 -1.34
C SER A 151 20.23 -13.54 -1.67
N THR A 152 19.32 -14.08 -2.48
CA THR A 152 19.50 -15.39 -3.10
C THR A 152 20.55 -15.25 -4.19
N ALA A 153 21.81 -15.04 -3.75
CA ALA A 153 22.95 -15.24 -4.61
C ALA A 153 23.21 -16.75 -4.70
N THR A 154 22.85 -17.34 -5.80
CA THR A 154 23.40 -18.60 -6.30
C THR A 154 23.69 -18.44 -7.78
#